data_fa838cfb69cbed6794e3d2e8d419ce2d
#
_entry.id   fa838cfb69cbed6794e3d2e8d419ce2d
#
_cell.length_a   1.000
_cell.length_b   1.000
_cell.length_c   1.000
_cell.angle_alpha   90.00
_cell.angle_beta   90.00
_cell.angle_gamma   90.00
#
_symmetry.space_group_name_H-M   'P 1'
#
loop_
_entity.id
_entity.type
_entity.pdbx_description
1 polymer ?
#
loop_
_entity_poly.entity_id
_entity_poly.type
_entity_poly.pdbx_seq_one_letter_code
_entity_poly.pdbx_strand_id
1 'polypeptide(L)'
;MRNLTLIIAVSFLLFLLGFLGLSFITGFGLLEYWKQKMQIIVELRDDIQEKDLDALQIHLESAAYVTPNSLNIITKDEAVEMMKQDFGDEFLSLEIENPLRNVYTFNVKPDFMDVSKLEEVKKDLLENAAVADVFYEKNMSQGIVKNISKFLWSALGLAILFIFIAVYIIRQHTILTWINEKIAIFAAENRDEALAESKKNHFWRSVKDGLWSGAIAVMALMVYNVWFTQNFSELTSFIDNIYVIALFAILLIVSVLCYTLTTYFLQKKQIIDTY
;
A
#
# COMPACT_ATOMS: atom_id res chain seq x y z
N MET A 1 -33.69 17.16 5.40
CA MET A 1 -33.38 16.27 4.28
C MET A 1 -32.14 16.72 3.46
N ARG A 2 -31.96 18.01 3.19
CA ARG A 2 -30.87 18.53 2.31
C ARG A 2 -29.44 18.26 2.82
N ASN A 3 -29.19 18.26 4.14
CA ASN A 3 -27.86 17.94 4.70
C ASN A 3 -27.53 16.45 4.63
N LEU A 4 -28.52 15.57 4.69
CA LEU A 4 -28.31 14.11 4.61
C LEU A 4 -27.72 13.71 3.24
N THR A 5 -28.21 14.30 2.14
CA THR A 5 -27.68 14.04 0.80
C THR A 5 -26.21 14.47 0.68
N LEU A 6 -25.84 15.62 1.27
CA LEU A 6 -24.46 16.08 1.31
C LEU A 6 -23.56 15.10 2.10
N ILE A 7 -24.01 14.73 3.31
CA ILE A 7 -23.28 13.79 4.17
C ILE A 7 -23.04 12.47 3.45
N ILE A 8 -24.07 11.89 2.82
CA ILE A 8 -23.95 10.63 2.06
C ILE A 8 -22.98 10.77 0.88
N ALA A 9 -23.10 11.86 0.10
CA ALA A 9 -22.22 12.08 -1.06
C ALA A 9 -20.74 12.20 -0.65
N VAL A 10 -20.47 12.97 0.40
CA VAL A 10 -19.10 13.14 0.91
C VAL A 10 -18.60 11.86 1.58
N SER A 11 -19.46 11.14 2.33
CA SER A 11 -19.11 9.83 2.90
C SER A 11 -18.69 8.83 1.83
N PHE A 12 -19.39 8.82 0.69
CA PHE A 12 -19.05 7.94 -0.43
C PHE A 12 -17.68 8.28 -1.04
N LEU A 13 -17.37 9.58 -1.23
CA LEU A 13 -16.06 10.02 -1.71
C LEU A 13 -14.95 9.67 -0.73
N LEU A 14 -15.20 9.85 0.58
CA LEU A 14 -14.25 9.45 1.62
C LEU A 14 -14.07 7.93 1.71
N PHE A 15 -15.13 7.16 1.47
CA PHE A 15 -15.05 5.71 1.37
C PHE A 15 -14.14 5.31 0.20
N LEU A 16 -14.32 5.90 -1.00
CA LEU A 16 -13.44 5.63 -2.15
C LEU A 16 -11.99 6.02 -1.86
N LEU A 17 -11.77 7.16 -1.19
CA LEU A 17 -10.45 7.60 -0.77
C LEU A 17 -9.80 6.59 0.21
N GLY A 18 -10.56 6.14 1.19
CA GLY A 18 -10.10 5.14 2.16
C GLY A 18 -9.89 3.77 1.54
N PHE A 19 -10.71 3.37 0.58
CA PHE A 19 -10.53 2.15 -0.20
C PHE A 19 -9.20 2.17 -0.99
N LEU A 20 -8.85 3.30 -1.61
CA LEU A 20 -7.54 3.48 -2.24
C LEU A 20 -6.41 3.37 -1.22
N GLY A 21 -6.59 3.97 -0.03
CA GLY A 21 -5.62 3.87 1.07
C GLY A 21 -5.41 2.44 1.55
N LEU A 22 -6.49 1.67 1.74
CA LEU A 22 -6.40 0.24 2.09
C LEU A 22 -5.71 -0.56 0.98
N SER A 23 -6.06 -0.32 -0.28
CA SER A 23 -5.41 -0.99 -1.43
C SER A 23 -3.91 -0.69 -1.49
N PHE A 24 -3.51 0.54 -1.12
CA PHE A 24 -2.11 0.92 -1.01
C PHE A 24 -1.39 0.15 0.11
N ILE A 25 -1.96 0.12 1.32
CA ILE A 25 -1.38 -0.60 2.47
C ILE A 25 -1.23 -2.08 2.13
N THR A 26 -2.26 -2.71 1.55
CA THR A 26 -2.24 -4.12 1.14
C THR A 26 -1.19 -4.37 0.07
N GLY A 27 -1.12 -3.53 -0.95
CA GLY A 27 -0.14 -3.66 -2.03
C GLY A 27 1.31 -3.50 -1.56
N PHE A 28 1.54 -2.60 -0.61
CA PHE A 28 2.87 -2.40 -0.02
C PHE A 28 3.28 -3.57 0.89
N GLY A 29 2.35 -4.07 1.71
CA GLY A 29 2.58 -5.26 2.54
C GLY A 29 2.87 -6.50 1.69
N LEU A 30 2.12 -6.69 0.60
CA LEU A 30 2.35 -7.77 -0.35
C LEU A 30 3.73 -7.67 -1.01
N LEU A 31 4.15 -6.47 -1.40
CA LEU A 31 5.47 -6.24 -1.98
C LEU A 31 6.59 -6.62 -0.99
N GLU A 32 6.49 -6.19 0.27
CA GLU A 32 7.47 -6.54 1.30
C GLU A 32 7.50 -8.05 1.57
N TYR A 33 6.34 -8.70 1.60
CA TYR A 33 6.25 -10.16 1.74
C TYR A 33 6.96 -10.89 0.59
N TRP A 34 6.70 -10.49 -0.66
CA TRP A 34 7.37 -11.08 -1.82
C TRP A 34 8.87 -10.82 -1.83
N LYS A 35 9.28 -9.61 -1.43
CA LYS A 35 10.71 -9.31 -1.28
C LYS A 35 11.39 -10.24 -0.28
N GLN A 36 10.78 -10.51 0.87
CA GLN A 36 11.36 -11.41 1.87
C GLN A 36 11.44 -12.87 1.40
N LYS A 37 10.62 -13.28 0.44
CA LYS A 37 10.60 -14.63 -0.14
C LYS A 37 11.44 -14.79 -1.40
N MET A 38 12.02 -13.72 -1.91
CA MET A 38 12.86 -13.79 -3.10
C MET A 38 14.13 -14.56 -2.80
N GLN A 39 14.28 -15.70 -3.48
CA GLN A 39 15.44 -16.57 -3.35
C GLN A 39 16.42 -16.34 -4.50
N ILE A 40 17.70 -16.37 -4.16
CA ILE A 40 18.79 -16.60 -5.11
C ILE A 40 19.14 -18.08 -5.05
N ILE A 41 19.30 -18.68 -6.21
CA ILE A 41 19.74 -20.06 -6.41
C ILE A 41 21.16 -20.00 -6.95
N VAL A 42 22.11 -20.54 -6.22
CA VAL A 42 23.51 -20.62 -6.58
C VAL A 42 23.81 -22.06 -6.97
N GLU A 43 24.00 -22.29 -8.26
CA GLU A 43 24.35 -23.61 -8.80
C GLU A 43 25.83 -23.90 -8.58
N LEU A 44 26.12 -25.08 -8.04
CA LEU A 44 27.47 -25.51 -7.72
C LEU A 44 28.06 -26.32 -8.91
N ARG A 45 29.37 -26.31 -9.04
CA ARG A 45 30.05 -27.18 -9.99
C ARG A 45 30.12 -28.60 -9.46
N ASP A 46 30.15 -29.61 -10.36
CA ASP A 46 30.17 -31.02 -9.96
C ASP A 46 31.50 -31.50 -9.42
N ASP A 47 32.60 -30.81 -9.77
CA ASP A 47 34.01 -31.18 -9.48
C ASP A 47 34.59 -30.34 -8.31
N ILE A 48 33.77 -29.92 -7.35
CA ILE A 48 34.20 -29.07 -6.23
C ILE A 48 34.88 -29.88 -5.13
N GLN A 49 35.97 -29.31 -4.58
CA GLN A 49 36.58 -29.82 -3.36
C GLN A 49 35.77 -29.36 -2.15
N GLU A 50 35.65 -30.21 -1.14
CA GLU A 50 34.92 -29.93 0.12
C GLU A 50 35.37 -28.60 0.77
N LYS A 51 36.68 -28.31 0.68
CA LYS A 51 37.28 -27.06 1.17
C LYS A 51 36.71 -25.81 0.48
N ASP A 52 36.41 -25.86 -0.81
CA ASP A 52 35.87 -24.71 -1.57
C ASP A 52 34.38 -24.53 -1.26
N LEU A 53 33.68 -25.62 -0.97
CA LEU A 53 32.30 -25.62 -0.52
C LEU A 53 32.17 -24.96 0.86
N ASP A 54 33.03 -25.32 1.79
CA ASP A 54 33.07 -24.70 3.14
C ASP A 54 33.39 -23.20 3.05
N ALA A 55 34.35 -22.83 2.17
CA ALA A 55 34.69 -21.43 1.97
C ALA A 55 33.51 -20.63 1.38
N LEU A 56 32.76 -21.20 0.44
CA LEU A 56 31.56 -20.58 -0.12
C LEU A 56 30.46 -20.44 0.96
N GLN A 57 30.24 -21.47 1.78
CA GLN A 57 29.26 -21.41 2.85
C GLN A 57 29.58 -20.29 3.85
N ILE A 58 30.83 -20.20 4.30
CA ILE A 58 31.29 -19.14 5.22
C ILE A 58 31.10 -17.75 4.56
N HIS A 59 31.40 -17.63 3.26
CA HIS A 59 31.20 -16.39 2.52
C HIS A 59 29.70 -15.99 2.51
N LEU A 60 28.81 -16.92 2.18
CA LEU A 60 27.36 -16.67 2.14
C LEU A 60 26.79 -16.35 3.53
N GLU A 61 27.21 -17.04 4.59
CA GLU A 61 26.76 -16.78 5.97
C GLU A 61 27.19 -15.39 6.46
N SER A 62 28.33 -14.88 6.00
CA SER A 62 28.86 -13.56 6.36
C SER A 62 28.43 -12.43 5.43
N ALA A 63 27.86 -12.75 4.26
CA ALA A 63 27.52 -11.78 3.23
C ALA A 63 26.41 -10.80 3.68
N ALA A 64 26.62 -9.52 3.43
CA ALA A 64 25.70 -8.46 3.83
C ALA A 64 24.30 -8.58 3.19
N TYR A 65 24.22 -9.19 2.01
CA TYR A 65 22.99 -9.34 1.22
C TYR A 65 22.17 -10.59 1.58
N VAL A 66 22.71 -11.54 2.36
CA VAL A 66 21.99 -12.76 2.77
C VAL A 66 21.13 -12.48 4.00
N THR A 67 19.87 -12.93 3.95
CA THR A 67 18.99 -12.90 5.12
C THR A 67 19.45 -13.94 6.15
N PRO A 68 19.62 -13.61 7.44
CA PRO A 68 20.03 -14.57 8.44
C PRO A 68 19.11 -15.79 8.47
N ASN A 69 19.71 -16.99 8.64
CA ASN A 69 19.01 -18.28 8.71
C ASN A 69 18.20 -18.66 7.46
N SER A 70 18.46 -18.05 6.31
CA SER A 70 17.78 -18.39 5.04
C SER A 70 18.62 -19.28 4.12
N LEU A 71 19.91 -19.46 4.46
CA LEU A 71 20.80 -20.30 3.66
C LEU A 71 20.40 -21.78 3.81
N ASN A 72 20.16 -22.42 2.68
CA ASN A 72 19.84 -23.84 2.60
C ASN A 72 20.61 -24.47 1.45
N ILE A 73 21.00 -25.73 1.61
CA ILE A 73 21.59 -26.55 0.54
C ILE A 73 20.53 -27.53 0.06
N ILE A 74 20.36 -27.65 -1.25
CA ILE A 74 19.52 -28.64 -1.89
C ILE A 74 20.44 -29.50 -2.74
N THR A 75 20.51 -30.78 -2.39
CA THR A 75 21.30 -31.75 -3.16
C THR A 75 20.59 -32.08 -4.47
N LYS A 76 21.33 -32.59 -5.45
CA LYS A 76 20.79 -33.03 -6.74
C LYS A 76 19.69 -34.10 -6.58
N ASP A 77 19.82 -34.95 -5.56
CA ASP A 77 18.83 -36.01 -5.29
C ASP A 77 17.55 -35.45 -4.68
N GLU A 78 17.68 -34.48 -3.74
CA GLU A 78 16.52 -33.74 -3.19
C GLU A 78 15.82 -32.91 -4.27
N ALA A 79 16.57 -32.28 -5.18
CA ALA A 79 16.01 -31.52 -6.29
C ALA A 79 15.20 -32.39 -7.25
N VAL A 80 15.66 -33.63 -7.53
CA VAL A 80 14.88 -34.62 -8.29
C VAL A 80 13.58 -34.97 -7.58
N GLU A 81 13.63 -35.20 -6.27
CA GLU A 81 12.42 -35.56 -5.51
C GLU A 81 11.39 -34.40 -5.47
N MET A 82 11.87 -33.16 -5.34
CA MET A 82 11.01 -31.96 -5.46
C MET A 82 10.36 -31.88 -6.85
N MET A 83 11.14 -32.10 -7.91
CA MET A 83 10.60 -32.07 -9.27
C MET A 83 9.58 -33.19 -9.54
N LYS A 84 9.76 -34.36 -8.94
CA LYS A 84 8.76 -35.43 -9.01
C LYS A 84 7.43 -35.03 -8.36
N GLN A 85 7.50 -34.36 -7.22
CA GLN A 85 6.29 -33.90 -6.53
C GLN A 85 5.53 -32.86 -7.36
N ASP A 86 6.24 -31.95 -8.06
CA ASP A 86 5.63 -30.86 -8.81
C ASP A 86 5.15 -31.28 -10.22
N PHE A 87 5.91 -32.14 -10.91
CA PHE A 87 5.69 -32.48 -12.33
C PHE A 87 5.27 -33.94 -12.56
N GLY A 88 5.25 -34.79 -11.51
CA GLY A 88 4.94 -36.21 -11.60
C GLY A 88 6.12 -37.04 -12.11
N ASP A 89 5.93 -38.38 -12.06
CA ASP A 89 6.98 -39.36 -12.47
C ASP A 89 7.33 -39.31 -13.97
N GLU A 90 6.54 -38.68 -14.81
CA GLU A 90 6.80 -38.53 -16.24
C GLU A 90 8.08 -37.74 -16.53
N PHE A 91 8.51 -36.86 -15.63
CA PHE A 91 9.77 -36.12 -15.75
C PHE A 91 11.00 -37.02 -15.77
N LEU A 92 10.96 -38.17 -15.10
CA LEU A 92 12.05 -39.14 -15.02
C LEU A 92 12.02 -40.22 -16.12
N SER A 93 10.94 -40.31 -16.91
CA SER A 93 10.83 -41.25 -18.01
C SER A 93 11.78 -40.95 -19.19
N LEU A 94 12.37 -39.76 -19.17
CA LEU A 94 13.49 -39.44 -20.02
C LEU A 94 14.73 -40.13 -19.41
N GLU A 95 15.24 -41.20 -20.04
CA GLU A 95 16.49 -41.91 -19.70
C GLU A 95 17.73 -41.01 -19.81
N ILE A 96 17.72 -39.85 -19.16
CA ILE A 96 18.79 -38.86 -19.15
C ILE A 96 19.41 -38.92 -17.76
N GLU A 97 20.74 -39.04 -17.74
CA GLU A 97 21.54 -38.85 -16.53
C GLU A 97 21.11 -37.54 -15.82
N ASN A 98 20.85 -37.59 -14.52
CA ASN A 98 20.32 -36.48 -13.78
C ASN A 98 21.07 -35.17 -14.09
N PRO A 99 20.46 -34.18 -14.81
CA PRO A 99 21.14 -32.98 -15.21
C PRO A 99 21.23 -31.93 -14.08
N LEU A 100 20.59 -32.21 -12.93
CA LEU A 100 20.54 -31.28 -11.80
C LEU A 100 21.87 -31.33 -11.03
N ARG A 101 22.19 -30.16 -10.45
CA ARG A 101 23.39 -29.96 -9.63
C ARG A 101 22.96 -29.63 -8.20
N ASN A 102 23.90 -29.73 -7.28
CA ASN A 102 23.70 -29.21 -5.95
C ASN A 102 23.58 -27.68 -6.01
N VAL A 103 22.69 -27.13 -5.22
CA VAL A 103 22.46 -25.68 -5.19
C VAL A 103 22.42 -25.17 -3.75
N TYR A 104 22.97 -23.99 -3.53
CA TYR A 104 22.65 -23.18 -2.37
C TYR A 104 21.47 -22.27 -2.72
N THR A 105 20.52 -22.15 -1.79
CA THR A 105 19.42 -21.20 -1.88
C THR A 105 19.43 -20.31 -0.66
N PHE A 106 19.17 -19.01 -0.86
CA PHE A 106 19.02 -18.07 0.24
C PHE A 106 18.11 -16.91 -0.14
N ASN A 107 17.50 -16.28 0.87
CA ASN A 107 16.68 -15.09 0.67
C ASN A 107 17.57 -13.85 0.71
N VAL A 108 17.30 -12.91 -0.21
CA VAL A 108 18.00 -11.62 -0.26
C VAL A 108 17.36 -10.64 0.68
N LYS A 109 18.17 -9.83 1.37
CA LYS A 109 17.65 -8.71 2.15
C LYS A 109 16.99 -7.66 1.24
N PRO A 110 15.89 -7.03 1.67
CA PRO A 110 15.14 -6.05 0.87
C PRO A 110 16.00 -4.93 0.27
N ASP A 111 17.05 -4.49 0.98
CA ASP A 111 17.95 -3.43 0.54
C ASP A 111 18.78 -3.78 -0.69
N PHE A 112 18.91 -5.06 -1.02
CA PHE A 112 19.68 -5.57 -2.17
C PHE A 112 18.82 -6.02 -3.34
N MET A 113 17.52 -5.75 -3.33
CA MET A 113 16.59 -6.23 -4.36
C MET A 113 16.48 -5.34 -5.60
N ASP A 114 17.21 -4.24 -5.63
CA ASP A 114 17.34 -3.46 -6.87
C ASP A 114 18.15 -4.25 -7.89
N VAL A 115 17.75 -4.11 -9.16
CA VAL A 115 18.39 -4.85 -10.28
C VAL A 115 19.88 -4.67 -10.33
N SER A 116 20.37 -3.44 -10.12
CA SER A 116 21.81 -3.14 -10.09
C SER A 116 22.52 -3.90 -8.98
N LYS A 117 21.93 -3.93 -7.79
CA LYS A 117 22.49 -4.64 -6.63
C LYS A 117 22.43 -6.16 -6.80
N LEU A 118 21.33 -6.69 -7.38
CA LEU A 118 21.24 -8.12 -7.69
C LEU A 118 22.27 -8.56 -8.74
N GLU A 119 22.55 -7.71 -9.73
CA GLU A 119 23.64 -7.99 -10.68
C GLU A 119 25.03 -7.92 -10.01
N GLU A 120 25.23 -7.02 -9.04
CA GLU A 120 26.45 -6.98 -8.23
C GLU A 120 26.60 -8.25 -7.37
N VAL A 121 25.52 -8.70 -6.71
CA VAL A 121 25.49 -9.95 -5.95
C VAL A 121 25.78 -11.14 -6.86
N LYS A 122 25.14 -11.20 -8.06
CA LYS A 122 25.43 -12.26 -9.04
C LYS A 122 26.89 -12.26 -9.44
N LYS A 123 27.48 -11.10 -9.68
CA LYS A 123 28.89 -10.99 -10.06
C LYS A 123 29.83 -11.44 -8.93
N ASP A 124 29.57 -10.99 -7.70
CA ASP A 124 30.32 -11.41 -6.51
C ASP A 124 30.32 -12.94 -6.34
N LEU A 125 29.15 -13.56 -6.49
CA LEU A 125 29.01 -15.01 -6.39
C LEU A 125 29.72 -15.77 -7.51
N LEU A 126 29.66 -15.27 -8.76
CA LEU A 126 30.32 -15.87 -9.91
C LEU A 126 31.87 -15.78 -9.87
N GLU A 127 32.43 -14.87 -9.05
CA GLU A 127 33.89 -14.81 -8.82
C GLU A 127 34.40 -15.99 -7.98
N ASN A 128 33.49 -16.70 -7.25
CA ASN A 128 33.86 -17.89 -6.49
C ASN A 128 33.99 -19.11 -7.40
N ALA A 129 35.12 -19.82 -7.27
CA ALA A 129 35.45 -20.99 -8.12
C ALA A 129 34.45 -22.15 -7.97
N ALA A 130 33.76 -22.25 -6.84
CA ALA A 130 32.77 -23.29 -6.56
C ALA A 130 31.42 -23.05 -7.30
N VAL A 131 31.16 -21.84 -7.77
CA VAL A 131 29.88 -21.45 -8.38
C VAL A 131 29.90 -21.72 -9.89
N ALA A 132 28.88 -22.41 -10.38
CA ALA A 132 28.68 -22.65 -11.83
C ALA A 132 27.84 -21.53 -12.45
N ASP A 133 26.68 -21.22 -11.83
CA ASP A 133 25.80 -20.11 -12.24
C ASP A 133 24.95 -19.62 -11.06
N VAL A 134 24.33 -18.46 -11.25
CA VAL A 134 23.47 -17.83 -10.23
C VAL A 134 22.16 -17.42 -10.88
N PHE A 135 21.06 -17.95 -10.35
CA PHE A 135 19.73 -17.70 -10.84
C PHE A 135 18.91 -16.89 -9.82
N TYR A 136 18.15 -15.93 -10.31
CA TYR A 136 17.13 -15.20 -9.55
C TYR A 136 16.04 -14.73 -10.51
N GLU A 137 14.85 -14.52 -9.98
CA GLU A 137 13.68 -14.12 -10.78
C GLU A 137 13.75 -12.63 -11.17
N LYS A 138 14.53 -12.33 -12.22
CA LYS A 138 14.74 -10.96 -12.71
C LYS A 138 13.46 -10.26 -13.14
N ASN A 139 12.54 -10.97 -13.77
CA ASN A 139 11.29 -10.42 -14.30
C ASN A 139 10.31 -10.00 -13.19
N MET A 140 10.34 -10.69 -12.06
CA MET A 140 9.45 -10.44 -10.93
C MET A 140 9.82 -9.15 -10.20
N SER A 141 11.11 -8.91 -9.94
CA SER A 141 11.56 -7.69 -9.26
C SER A 141 11.33 -6.42 -10.08
N GLN A 142 11.63 -6.44 -11.39
CA GLN A 142 11.48 -5.27 -12.26
C GLN A 142 10.02 -4.93 -12.57
N GLY A 143 9.21 -5.95 -12.89
CA GLY A 143 7.81 -5.76 -13.26
C GLY A 143 6.96 -5.27 -12.09
N ILE A 144 7.10 -5.90 -10.93
CA ILE A 144 6.29 -5.59 -9.74
C ILE A 144 6.62 -4.20 -9.20
N VAL A 145 7.89 -3.90 -8.94
CA VAL A 145 8.30 -2.58 -8.38
C VAL A 145 7.91 -1.44 -9.30
N LYS A 146 8.15 -1.56 -10.62
CA LYS A 146 7.79 -0.53 -11.60
C LYS A 146 6.28 -0.33 -11.72
N ASN A 147 5.51 -1.41 -11.70
CA ASN A 147 4.05 -1.33 -11.83
C ASN A 147 3.40 -0.82 -10.53
N ILE A 148 3.91 -1.19 -9.36
CA ILE A 148 3.46 -0.63 -8.07
C ILE A 148 3.72 0.86 -8.03
N SER A 149 4.90 1.34 -8.42
CA SER A 149 5.18 2.78 -8.46
C SER A 149 4.18 3.54 -9.35
N LYS A 150 3.85 3.03 -10.55
CA LYS A 150 2.83 3.62 -11.42
C LYS A 150 1.45 3.62 -10.78
N PHE A 151 1.09 2.51 -10.12
CA PHE A 151 -0.18 2.41 -9.40
C PHE A 151 -0.26 3.46 -8.27
N LEU A 152 0.82 3.64 -7.51
CA LEU A 152 0.90 4.63 -6.43
C LEU A 152 0.67 6.06 -6.94
N TRP A 153 1.34 6.45 -8.03
CA TRP A 153 1.17 7.78 -8.62
C TRP A 153 -0.25 7.99 -9.15
N SER A 154 -0.85 6.99 -9.80
CA SER A 154 -2.22 7.09 -10.27
C SER A 154 -3.23 7.13 -9.12
N ALA A 155 -3.03 6.34 -8.06
CA ALA A 155 -3.86 6.37 -6.86
C ALA A 155 -3.77 7.72 -6.14
N LEU A 156 -2.58 8.31 -6.03
CA LEU A 156 -2.39 9.65 -5.47
C LEU A 156 -3.14 10.72 -6.29
N GLY A 157 -3.04 10.68 -7.61
CA GLY A 157 -3.78 11.58 -8.49
C GLY A 157 -5.30 11.45 -8.31
N LEU A 158 -5.80 10.23 -8.20
CA LEU A 158 -7.22 9.95 -7.97
C LEU A 158 -7.68 10.41 -6.57
N ALA A 159 -6.85 10.21 -5.55
CA ALA A 159 -7.12 10.68 -4.19
C ALA A 159 -7.25 12.22 -4.14
N ILE A 160 -6.33 12.93 -4.79
CA ILE A 160 -6.41 14.39 -4.92
C ILE A 160 -7.70 14.80 -5.61
N LEU A 161 -8.07 14.13 -6.71
CA LEU A 161 -9.32 14.39 -7.43
C LEU A 161 -10.55 14.21 -6.54
N PHE A 162 -10.62 13.13 -5.75
CA PHE A 162 -11.74 12.91 -4.82
C PHE A 162 -11.85 14.00 -3.76
N ILE A 163 -10.71 14.47 -3.23
CA ILE A 163 -10.69 15.60 -2.27
C ILE A 163 -11.23 16.87 -2.95
N PHE A 164 -10.80 17.18 -4.19
CA PHE A 164 -11.30 18.33 -4.93
C PHE A 164 -12.82 18.27 -5.15
N ILE A 165 -13.33 17.10 -5.55
CA ILE A 165 -14.77 16.88 -5.74
C ILE A 165 -15.53 17.06 -4.42
N ALA A 166 -15.01 16.50 -3.31
CA ALA A 166 -15.64 16.67 -1.99
C ALA A 166 -15.71 18.15 -1.58
N VAL A 167 -14.59 18.87 -1.68
CA VAL A 167 -14.52 20.31 -1.38
C VAL A 167 -15.46 21.10 -2.29
N TYR A 168 -15.55 20.77 -3.58
CA TYR A 168 -16.46 21.42 -4.52
C TYR A 168 -17.93 21.22 -4.10
N ILE A 169 -18.34 19.99 -3.76
CA ILE A 169 -19.71 19.68 -3.33
C ILE A 169 -20.04 20.41 -2.03
N ILE A 170 -19.12 20.36 -1.04
CA ILE A 170 -19.28 21.06 0.24
C ILE A 170 -19.45 22.57 -0.01
N ARG A 171 -18.61 23.15 -0.87
CA ARG A 171 -18.66 24.58 -1.22
C ARG A 171 -20.00 24.98 -1.82
N GLN A 172 -20.49 24.23 -2.81
CA GLN A 172 -21.78 24.52 -3.46
C GLN A 172 -22.94 24.46 -2.47
N HIS A 173 -22.93 23.43 -1.61
CA HIS A 173 -23.96 23.31 -0.58
C HIS A 173 -23.90 24.45 0.44
N THR A 174 -22.71 24.83 0.89
CA THR A 174 -22.51 25.92 1.87
C THR A 174 -22.97 27.26 1.29
N ILE A 175 -22.62 27.57 0.03
CA ILE A 175 -23.09 28.79 -0.65
C ILE A 175 -24.60 28.84 -0.70
N LEU A 176 -25.25 27.73 -1.10
CA LEU A 176 -26.70 27.67 -1.20
C LEU A 176 -27.39 27.85 0.15
N THR A 177 -26.80 27.33 1.23
CA THR A 177 -27.30 27.51 2.59
C THR A 177 -27.18 28.96 3.06
N TRP A 178 -26.03 29.59 2.77
CA TRP A 178 -25.76 30.99 3.05
C TRP A 178 -26.74 31.95 2.35
N ILE A 179 -27.02 31.72 1.07
CA ILE A 179 -27.97 32.53 0.31
C ILE A 179 -29.35 32.50 0.98
N ASN A 180 -29.81 31.32 1.43
CA ASN A 180 -31.09 31.21 2.10
C ASN A 180 -31.13 31.88 3.49
N GLU A 181 -30.03 31.87 4.23
CA GLU A 181 -29.95 32.52 5.56
C GLU A 181 -29.73 34.03 5.44
N LYS A 182 -29.13 34.51 4.35
CA LYS A 182 -28.89 35.95 4.12
C LYS A 182 -30.20 36.76 4.20
N ILE A 183 -31.31 36.24 3.67
CA ILE A 183 -32.62 36.88 3.72
C ILE A 183 -33.08 37.06 5.18
N ALA A 184 -32.88 36.04 6.01
CA ALA A 184 -33.26 36.08 7.41
C ALA A 184 -32.41 37.09 8.23
N ILE A 185 -31.10 37.16 7.92
CA ILE A 185 -30.17 38.10 8.55
C ILE A 185 -30.53 39.55 8.19
N PHE A 186 -30.89 39.83 6.93
CA PHE A 186 -31.33 41.17 6.52
C PHE A 186 -32.63 41.62 7.16
N ALA A 187 -33.50 40.69 7.52
CA ALA A 187 -34.76 40.96 8.20
C ALA A 187 -34.62 41.09 9.74
N ALA A 188 -33.47 40.79 10.30
CA ALA A 188 -33.21 40.87 11.73
C ALA A 188 -33.03 42.33 12.20
N GLU A 189 -33.54 42.61 13.39
CA GLU A 189 -33.46 43.94 14.03
C GLU A 189 -32.03 44.34 14.41
N ASN A 190 -31.22 43.32 14.86
CA ASN A 190 -29.78 43.46 15.14
C ASN A 190 -28.97 42.60 14.17
N ARG A 191 -28.54 43.19 13.05
CA ARG A 191 -27.84 42.49 11.95
C ARG A 191 -26.48 41.95 12.35
N ASP A 192 -25.70 42.67 13.15
CA ASP A 192 -24.36 42.25 13.53
C ASP A 192 -24.37 41.02 14.43
N GLU A 193 -25.30 40.97 15.39
CA GLU A 193 -25.51 39.87 16.29
C GLU A 193 -25.99 38.63 15.52
N ALA A 194 -27.01 38.82 14.65
CA ALA A 194 -27.54 37.75 13.80
C ALA A 194 -26.45 37.16 12.86
N LEU A 195 -25.56 38.01 12.33
CA LEU A 195 -24.44 37.57 11.49
C LEU A 195 -23.40 36.78 12.29
N ALA A 196 -23.05 37.24 13.50
CA ALA A 196 -22.11 36.54 14.38
C ALA A 196 -22.63 35.16 14.80
N GLU A 197 -23.90 35.09 15.16
CA GLU A 197 -24.58 33.84 15.52
C GLU A 197 -24.64 32.88 14.33
N SER A 198 -25.01 33.37 13.15
CA SER A 198 -25.04 32.57 11.93
C SER A 198 -23.66 31.97 11.61
N LYS A 199 -22.56 32.74 11.68
CA LYS A 199 -21.20 32.26 11.49
C LYS A 199 -20.82 31.13 12.44
N LYS A 200 -21.15 31.30 13.74
CA LYS A 200 -20.91 30.30 14.77
C LYS A 200 -21.69 29.02 14.49
N ASN A 201 -22.96 29.15 14.12
CA ASN A 201 -23.83 28.02 13.80
C ASN A 201 -23.36 27.24 12.56
N HIS A 202 -22.92 27.94 11.51
CA HIS A 202 -22.32 27.32 10.33
C HIS A 202 -21.04 26.56 10.65
N PHE A 203 -20.15 27.10 11.48
CA PHE A 203 -18.92 26.41 11.89
C PHE A 203 -19.23 25.09 12.61
N TRP A 204 -20.10 25.13 13.63
CA TRP A 204 -20.48 23.93 14.39
C TRP A 204 -21.23 22.90 13.54
N ARG A 205 -22.05 23.35 12.58
CA ARG A 205 -22.70 22.48 11.61
C ARG A 205 -21.68 21.79 10.75
N SER A 206 -20.69 22.51 10.24
CA SER A 206 -19.59 21.93 9.43
C SER A 206 -18.79 20.88 10.20
N VAL A 207 -18.48 21.13 11.47
CA VAL A 207 -17.82 20.13 12.32
C VAL A 207 -18.67 18.85 12.44
N LYS A 208 -19.97 19.01 12.73
CA LYS A 208 -20.89 17.87 12.86
C LYS A 208 -21.05 17.11 11.54
N ASP A 209 -21.26 17.80 10.43
CA ASP A 209 -21.44 17.19 9.12
C ASP A 209 -20.15 16.45 8.68
N GLY A 210 -18.97 17.04 8.98
CA GLY A 210 -17.68 16.39 8.77
C GLY A 210 -17.49 15.14 9.61
N LEU A 211 -17.83 15.18 10.90
CA LEU A 211 -17.78 14.00 11.78
C LEU A 211 -18.70 12.88 11.30
N TRP A 212 -19.94 13.19 10.92
CA TRP A 212 -20.89 12.20 10.41
C TRP A 212 -20.43 11.61 9.08
N SER A 213 -19.96 12.43 8.14
CA SER A 213 -19.46 11.95 6.86
C SER A 213 -18.25 11.02 7.03
N GLY A 214 -17.31 11.41 7.89
CA GLY A 214 -16.14 10.61 8.20
C GLY A 214 -16.49 9.30 8.91
N ALA A 215 -17.39 9.36 9.91
CA ALA A 215 -17.82 8.18 10.66
C ALA A 215 -18.52 7.14 9.77
N ILE A 216 -19.42 7.57 8.88
CA ILE A 216 -20.09 6.67 7.92
C ILE A 216 -19.08 6.03 6.98
N ALA A 217 -18.14 6.81 6.43
CA ALA A 217 -17.11 6.29 5.54
C ALA A 217 -16.21 5.26 6.24
N VAL A 218 -15.76 5.56 7.46
CA VAL A 218 -14.93 4.66 8.27
C VAL A 218 -15.69 3.39 8.65
N MET A 219 -16.96 3.48 9.04
CA MET A 219 -17.77 2.27 9.31
C MET A 219 -17.89 1.38 8.08
N ALA A 220 -18.14 1.94 6.91
CA ALA A 220 -18.22 1.19 5.67
C ALA A 220 -16.87 0.51 5.34
N LEU A 221 -15.75 1.22 5.55
CA LEU A 221 -14.40 0.67 5.36
C LEU A 221 -14.06 -0.41 6.37
N MET A 222 -14.51 -0.30 7.62
CA MET A 222 -14.32 -1.35 8.63
C MET A 222 -15.06 -2.63 8.23
N VAL A 223 -16.30 -2.51 7.77
CA VAL A 223 -17.07 -3.67 7.27
C VAL A 223 -16.35 -4.32 6.07
N TYR A 224 -15.90 -3.50 5.11
CA TYR A 224 -15.11 -3.98 3.98
C TYR A 224 -13.82 -4.66 4.42
N ASN A 225 -13.05 -4.04 5.33
CA ASN A 225 -11.78 -4.59 5.81
C ASN A 225 -11.97 -5.93 6.54
N VAL A 226 -13.00 -6.06 7.39
CA VAL A 226 -13.31 -7.34 8.06
C VAL A 226 -13.68 -8.42 7.04
N TRP A 227 -14.54 -8.08 6.06
CA TRP A 227 -14.87 -9.02 4.99
C TRP A 227 -13.64 -9.43 4.18
N PHE A 228 -12.79 -8.47 3.82
CA PHE A 228 -11.58 -8.72 3.05
C PHE A 228 -10.58 -9.60 3.79
N THR A 229 -10.32 -9.34 5.07
CA THR A 229 -9.40 -10.12 5.90
C THR A 229 -9.90 -11.55 6.13
N GLN A 230 -11.20 -11.76 6.22
CA GLN A 230 -11.78 -13.11 6.37
C GLN A 230 -11.69 -13.95 5.09
N ASN A 231 -11.84 -13.33 3.91
CA ASN A 231 -11.83 -14.05 2.64
C ASN A 231 -10.42 -14.16 2.01
N PHE A 232 -9.50 -13.28 2.40
CA PHE A 232 -8.14 -13.18 1.84
C PHE A 232 -7.08 -13.12 2.95
N SER A 233 -7.16 -14.05 3.91
CA SER A 233 -6.29 -14.08 5.09
C SER A 233 -4.80 -14.16 4.74
N GLU A 234 -4.45 -14.89 3.68
CA GLU A 234 -3.07 -15.01 3.20
C GLU A 234 -2.50 -13.65 2.74
N LEU A 235 -3.32 -12.84 2.05
CA LEU A 235 -2.92 -11.52 1.55
C LEU A 235 -2.88 -10.44 2.64
N THR A 236 -3.45 -10.71 3.80
CA THR A 236 -3.56 -9.74 4.89
C THR A 236 -2.70 -10.08 6.10
N SER A 237 -2.11 -11.28 6.13
CA SER A 237 -1.28 -11.77 7.25
C SER A 237 -0.05 -10.89 7.54
N PHE A 238 0.44 -10.17 6.55
CA PHE A 238 1.61 -9.28 6.64
C PHE A 238 1.24 -7.78 6.75
N ILE A 239 -0.06 -7.46 6.86
CA ILE A 239 -0.50 -6.07 7.07
C ILE A 239 -0.52 -5.79 8.58
N ASP A 240 0.28 -4.81 9.01
CA ASP A 240 0.19 -4.33 10.37
C ASP A 240 -1.10 -3.50 10.57
N ASN A 241 -1.93 -3.92 11.48
CA ASN A 241 -3.20 -3.28 11.83
C ASN A 241 -3.04 -1.80 12.21
N ILE A 242 -1.85 -1.38 12.66
CA ILE A 242 -1.58 0.01 13.02
C ILE A 242 -1.75 0.96 11.83
N TYR A 243 -1.36 0.53 10.62
CA TYR A 243 -1.52 1.35 9.41
C TYR A 243 -2.99 1.50 9.01
N VAL A 244 -3.80 0.46 9.21
CA VAL A 244 -5.24 0.49 8.96
C VAL A 244 -5.94 1.43 9.93
N ILE A 245 -5.59 1.37 11.22
CA ILE A 245 -6.13 2.27 12.26
C ILE A 245 -5.72 3.71 11.98
N ALA A 246 -4.46 3.95 11.62
CA ALA A 246 -3.95 5.27 11.26
C ALA A 246 -4.71 5.85 10.06
N LEU A 247 -4.97 5.05 9.02
CA LEU A 247 -5.76 5.45 7.86
C LEU A 247 -7.17 5.91 8.27
N PHE A 248 -7.86 5.16 9.13
CA PHE A 248 -9.20 5.51 9.60
C PHE A 248 -9.19 6.82 10.41
N ALA A 249 -8.20 7.02 11.27
CA ALA A 249 -8.04 8.28 12.02
C ALA A 249 -7.78 9.46 11.07
N ILE A 250 -6.91 9.29 10.08
CA ILE A 250 -6.62 10.32 9.07
C ILE A 250 -7.89 10.70 8.28
N LEU A 251 -8.70 9.72 7.87
CA LEU A 251 -9.94 9.99 7.14
C LEU A 251 -10.93 10.80 7.94
N LEU A 252 -11.08 10.54 9.25
CA LEU A 252 -11.92 11.35 10.14
C LEU A 252 -11.41 12.79 10.22
N ILE A 253 -10.11 12.98 10.39
CA ILE A 253 -9.49 14.31 10.46
C ILE A 253 -9.68 15.06 9.14
N VAL A 254 -9.37 14.41 8.00
CA VAL A 254 -9.53 15.00 6.66
C VAL A 254 -10.98 15.40 6.40
N SER A 255 -11.93 14.56 6.79
CA SER A 255 -13.36 14.89 6.67
C SER A 255 -13.71 16.19 7.38
N VAL A 256 -13.38 16.31 8.66
CA VAL A 256 -13.67 17.52 9.46
C VAL A 256 -12.94 18.72 8.88
N LEU A 257 -11.69 18.57 8.47
CA LEU A 257 -10.90 19.66 7.86
C LEU A 257 -11.50 20.15 6.54
N CYS A 258 -11.94 19.25 5.66
CA CYS A 258 -12.59 19.65 4.39
C CYS A 258 -13.82 20.50 4.62
N TYR A 259 -14.68 20.13 5.55
CA TYR A 259 -15.89 20.90 5.88
C TYR A 259 -15.56 22.25 6.54
N THR A 260 -14.72 22.24 7.58
CA THR A 260 -14.41 23.44 8.36
C THR A 260 -13.62 24.47 7.56
N LEU A 261 -12.59 24.05 6.83
CA LEU A 261 -11.80 24.95 6.00
C LEU A 261 -12.63 25.55 4.86
N THR A 262 -13.45 24.74 4.18
CA THR A 262 -14.32 25.25 3.10
C THR A 262 -15.27 26.31 3.64
N THR A 263 -15.90 26.07 4.79
CA THR A 263 -16.81 27.03 5.43
C THR A 263 -16.07 28.29 5.87
N TYR A 264 -14.88 28.16 6.47
CA TYR A 264 -14.07 29.29 6.92
C TYR A 264 -13.66 30.21 5.75
N PHE A 265 -13.16 29.63 4.64
CA PHE A 265 -12.76 30.43 3.47
C PHE A 265 -13.95 31.15 2.81
N LEU A 266 -15.10 30.51 2.75
CA LEU A 266 -16.31 31.16 2.24
C LEU A 266 -16.78 32.31 3.13
N GLN A 267 -16.76 32.15 4.45
CA GLN A 267 -17.10 33.21 5.39
C GLN A 267 -16.15 34.41 5.28
N LYS A 268 -14.85 34.16 5.11
CA LYS A 268 -13.83 35.22 4.94
C LYS A 268 -14.03 35.97 3.64
N LYS A 269 -14.32 35.29 2.52
CA LYS A 269 -14.55 35.92 1.21
C LYS A 269 -15.80 36.81 1.23
N GLN A 270 -16.87 36.37 1.84
CA GLN A 270 -18.11 37.15 1.91
C GLN A 270 -18.00 38.41 2.76
N ILE A 271 -17.12 38.44 3.77
CA ILE A 271 -16.84 39.67 4.53
C ILE A 271 -16.15 40.70 3.62
N ILE A 272 -15.29 40.30 2.70
CA ILE A 272 -14.58 41.20 1.76
C ILE A 272 -15.57 41.77 0.71
N ASP A 273 -16.53 40.97 0.26
CA ASP A 273 -17.51 41.37 -0.77
C ASP A 273 -18.69 42.18 -0.24
N THR A 274 -18.76 42.42 1.09
CA THR A 274 -19.83 43.17 1.76
C THR A 274 -19.39 44.58 2.19
N TYR A 275 -18.12 44.91 2.06
CA TYR A 275 -17.54 46.25 2.22
C TYR A 275 -17.06 46.75 0.83
#